data_95ead93eb795a49c2f2b50aa6c3572ce
#
_entry.id   95ead93eb795a49c2f2b50aa6c3572ce
#
_cell.length_a   1.000
_cell.length_b   1.000
_cell.length_c   1.000
_cell.angle_alpha   90.00
_cell.angle_beta   90.00
_cell.angle_gamma   90.00
#
_symmetry.space_group_name_H-M   'P 1'
#
loop_
_entity.id
_entity.type
_entity.pdbx_description
1 polymer ?
#
loop_
_entity_poly.entity_id
_entity_poly.type
_entity_poly.pdbx_seq_one_letter_code
_entity_poly.pdbx_strand_id
1 'polypeptide(L)'
;MDRKENIRNAYRLTGSSNFYDGMITCSTVSGKAVCRLVWDMNKSECDEYLNQAFTGVLEDFAGKLLEVPVGTGILTMPLYQTLPRADITCLDYSPDMMGQAREKAERMGLQNVQFRQGDVGALPYEDSSFDIVLSLNGFHAFPDKEAAYRETFRVLKPGGTFCGCFYVSGECRMTDRLIKKLYEPMKFFTPPYETVQSLKARLEEMYADVQLGNVKSIAWFVCKKVKYAEKMEEGHHE
;
A
#
# COMPACT_ATOMS: atom_id res chain seq x y z
N MET A 1 26.14 -4.69 -1.50
CA MET A 1 24.91 -4.53 -2.34
C MET A 1 23.85 -3.97 -1.43
N ASP A 2 23.28 -2.83 -1.79
CA ASP A 2 22.29 -2.14 -0.96
C ASP A 2 21.04 -3.00 -0.82
N ARG A 3 20.39 -2.96 0.38
CA ARG A 3 19.16 -3.72 0.67
C ARG A 3 18.02 -3.39 -0.31
N LYS A 4 17.93 -2.14 -0.73
CA LYS A 4 16.96 -1.67 -1.72
C LYS A 4 17.17 -2.32 -3.10
N GLU A 5 18.42 -2.46 -3.54
CA GLU A 5 18.76 -3.18 -4.77
C GLU A 5 18.40 -4.66 -4.72
N ASN A 6 18.58 -5.31 -3.57
CA ASN A 6 18.22 -6.71 -3.39
C ASN A 6 16.71 -6.92 -3.51
N ILE A 7 15.90 -6.03 -2.92
CA ILE A 7 14.43 -6.05 -3.02
C ILE A 7 14.01 -5.84 -4.48
N ARG A 8 14.56 -4.83 -5.16
CA ARG A 8 14.29 -4.58 -6.59
C ARG A 8 14.60 -5.80 -7.46
N ASN A 9 15.74 -6.45 -7.25
CA ASN A 9 16.15 -7.62 -8.02
C ASN A 9 15.24 -8.84 -7.77
N ALA A 10 14.73 -9.02 -6.54
CA ALA A 10 13.78 -10.05 -6.21
C ALA A 10 12.48 -9.90 -7.02
N TYR A 11 11.91 -8.68 -7.04
CA TYR A 11 10.71 -8.39 -7.84
C TYR A 11 10.93 -8.53 -9.35
N ARG A 12 12.12 -8.21 -9.87
CA ARG A 12 12.45 -8.43 -11.28
C ARG A 12 12.44 -9.90 -11.68
N LEU A 13 12.92 -10.80 -10.82
CA LEU A 13 12.97 -12.24 -11.10
C LEU A 13 11.59 -12.91 -11.08
N THR A 14 10.65 -12.40 -10.28
CA THR A 14 9.28 -12.93 -10.19
C THR A 14 8.29 -12.23 -11.13
N GLY A 15 8.72 -11.15 -11.76
CA GLY A 15 7.92 -10.25 -12.58
C GLY A 15 7.55 -10.74 -13.98
N SER A 16 7.38 -12.07 -14.20
CA SER A 16 6.51 -12.50 -15.30
C SER A 16 5.10 -12.05 -14.92
N SER A 17 4.62 -10.98 -15.56
CA SER A 17 3.43 -10.20 -15.20
C SER A 17 2.19 -11.05 -14.86
N ASN A 18 1.98 -12.15 -15.53
CA ASN A 18 0.79 -12.98 -15.35
C ASN A 18 0.77 -13.79 -14.03
N PHE A 19 1.94 -14.23 -13.52
CA PHE A 19 1.98 -15.00 -12.28
C PHE A 19 1.78 -14.13 -11.04
N TYR A 20 2.51 -13.03 -10.96
CA TYR A 20 2.41 -12.08 -9.84
C TYR A 20 1.00 -11.45 -9.77
N ASP A 21 0.50 -10.96 -10.89
CA ASP A 21 -0.84 -10.37 -10.97
C ASP A 21 -1.92 -11.41 -10.62
N GLY A 22 -1.79 -12.64 -11.12
CA GLY A 22 -2.71 -13.73 -10.78
C GLY A 22 -2.69 -14.13 -9.31
N MET A 23 -1.54 -14.00 -8.64
CA MET A 23 -1.38 -14.25 -7.21
C MET A 23 -2.07 -13.15 -6.39
N ILE A 24 -1.79 -11.89 -6.70
CA ILE A 24 -2.35 -10.73 -5.96
C ILE A 24 -3.86 -10.64 -6.12
N THR A 25 -4.38 -10.96 -7.31
CA THR A 25 -5.84 -10.89 -7.59
C THR A 25 -6.59 -12.18 -7.30
N CYS A 26 -5.92 -13.27 -6.90
CA CYS A 26 -6.51 -14.61 -6.79
C CYS A 26 -7.28 -15.03 -8.06
N SER A 27 -6.90 -14.56 -9.25
CA SER A 27 -7.64 -14.76 -10.49
C SER A 27 -7.25 -16.02 -11.25
N THR A 28 -5.99 -16.46 -11.13
CA THR A 28 -5.48 -17.66 -11.78
C THR A 28 -5.54 -18.90 -10.86
N VAL A 29 -5.48 -20.11 -11.42
CA VAL A 29 -5.45 -21.36 -10.64
C VAL A 29 -4.24 -21.38 -9.70
N SER A 30 -3.06 -21.00 -10.19
CA SER A 30 -1.84 -20.90 -9.40
C SER A 30 -1.97 -19.80 -8.33
N GLY A 31 -2.56 -18.64 -8.65
CA GLY A 31 -2.82 -17.56 -7.73
C GLY A 31 -3.75 -17.98 -6.59
N LYS A 32 -4.86 -18.66 -6.90
CA LYS A 32 -5.77 -19.23 -5.90
C LYS A 32 -5.06 -20.23 -4.99
N ALA A 33 -4.18 -21.08 -5.54
CA ALA A 33 -3.40 -22.03 -4.75
C ALA A 33 -2.45 -21.30 -3.79
N VAL A 34 -1.75 -20.26 -4.23
CA VAL A 34 -0.87 -19.44 -3.37
C VAL A 34 -1.69 -18.72 -2.30
N CYS A 35 -2.82 -18.08 -2.66
CA CYS A 35 -3.70 -17.43 -1.69
C CYS A 35 -4.14 -18.43 -0.61
N ARG A 36 -4.54 -19.64 -1.00
CA ARG A 36 -4.98 -20.66 -0.06
C ARG A 36 -3.85 -21.21 0.81
N LEU A 37 -2.68 -21.49 0.22
CA LEU A 37 -1.57 -22.12 0.92
C LEU A 37 -0.76 -21.14 1.79
N VAL A 38 -0.54 -19.92 1.31
CA VAL A 38 0.31 -18.93 2.00
C VAL A 38 -0.52 -18.07 2.93
N TRP A 39 -1.66 -17.58 2.46
CA TRP A 39 -2.48 -16.60 3.18
C TRP A 39 -3.68 -17.21 3.90
N ASP A 40 -3.96 -18.50 3.67
CA ASP A 40 -5.19 -19.19 4.14
C ASP A 40 -6.46 -18.44 3.75
N MET A 41 -6.44 -17.78 2.58
CA MET A 41 -7.54 -16.96 2.07
C MET A 41 -8.13 -17.52 0.79
N ASN A 42 -9.42 -17.28 0.61
CA ASN A 42 -10.14 -17.44 -0.65
C ASN A 42 -10.32 -16.08 -1.34
N LYS A 43 -10.92 -16.09 -2.54
CA LYS A 43 -11.12 -14.85 -3.32
C LYS A 43 -12.01 -13.83 -2.59
N SER A 44 -13.08 -14.26 -1.92
CA SER A 44 -13.97 -13.36 -1.19
C SER A 44 -13.26 -12.64 -0.06
N GLU A 45 -12.39 -13.34 0.67
CA GLU A 45 -11.55 -12.76 1.72
C GLU A 45 -10.51 -11.79 1.15
N CYS A 46 -9.96 -12.09 -0.06
CA CYS A 46 -9.08 -11.16 -0.76
C CYS A 46 -9.83 -9.89 -1.19
N ASP A 47 -11.03 -10.04 -1.74
CA ASP A 47 -11.86 -8.90 -2.14
C ASP A 47 -12.30 -8.06 -0.92
N GLU A 48 -12.56 -8.69 0.23
CA GLU A 48 -12.98 -8.03 1.46
C GLU A 48 -11.94 -7.01 1.96
N TYR A 49 -10.69 -7.41 2.20
CA TYR A 49 -9.69 -6.47 2.72
C TYR A 49 -9.33 -5.38 1.71
N LEU A 50 -9.36 -5.68 0.41
CA LEU A 50 -9.15 -4.68 -0.64
C LEU A 50 -10.28 -3.66 -0.67
N ASN A 51 -11.52 -4.10 -0.62
CA ASN A 51 -12.68 -3.20 -0.57
C ASN A 51 -12.61 -2.30 0.66
N GLN A 52 -12.24 -2.84 1.82
CA GLN A 52 -12.05 -2.03 3.04
C GLN A 52 -10.93 -1.00 2.87
N ALA A 53 -9.77 -1.39 2.32
CA ALA A 53 -8.67 -0.47 2.06
C ALA A 53 -9.08 0.66 1.07
N PHE A 54 -9.93 0.36 0.10
CA PHE A 54 -10.40 1.32 -0.89
C PHE A 54 -11.49 2.27 -0.39
N THR A 55 -12.13 2.01 0.76
CA THR A 55 -13.12 2.96 1.33
C THR A 55 -12.53 4.33 1.64
N GLY A 56 -11.19 4.42 1.75
CA GLY A 56 -10.48 5.69 1.85
C GLY A 56 -10.44 6.53 0.57
N VAL A 57 -10.84 5.94 -0.58
CA VAL A 57 -10.88 6.60 -1.90
C VAL A 57 -12.33 6.70 -2.33
N LEU A 58 -12.90 7.92 -2.31
CA LEU A 58 -14.29 8.15 -2.68
C LEU A 58 -14.51 7.96 -4.20
N GLU A 59 -15.67 7.48 -4.59
CA GLU A 59 -16.03 7.17 -6.00
C GLU A 59 -15.95 8.39 -6.95
N ASP A 60 -16.19 9.60 -6.44
CA ASP A 60 -16.15 10.85 -7.20
C ASP A 60 -14.95 11.74 -6.86
N PHE A 61 -13.92 11.14 -6.28
CA PHE A 61 -12.73 11.87 -5.83
C PHE A 61 -12.10 12.71 -6.95
N ALA A 62 -11.80 13.97 -6.64
CA ALA A 62 -11.29 14.99 -7.56
C ALA A 62 -10.14 15.80 -6.94
N GLY A 63 -9.18 15.13 -6.33
CA GLY A 63 -8.01 15.71 -5.67
C GLY A 63 -6.72 15.05 -6.13
N LYS A 64 -5.64 15.28 -5.38
CA LYS A 64 -4.33 14.67 -5.61
C LYS A 64 -4.18 13.39 -4.81
N LEU A 65 -3.91 12.29 -5.50
CA LEU A 65 -3.66 10.98 -4.90
C LEU A 65 -2.22 10.54 -5.17
N LEU A 66 -1.52 10.12 -4.13
CA LEU A 66 -0.25 9.41 -4.24
C LEU A 66 -0.46 7.94 -3.94
N GLU A 67 -0.07 7.07 -4.87
CA GLU A 67 0.07 5.63 -4.61
C GLU A 67 1.54 5.26 -4.43
N VAL A 68 1.85 4.55 -3.34
CA VAL A 68 3.21 4.06 -3.05
C VAL A 68 3.21 2.77 -2.22
N PRO A 69 3.79 1.68 -2.73
CA PRO A 69 4.30 1.47 -4.09
C PRO A 69 3.15 1.13 -5.06
N VAL A 70 3.29 1.50 -6.33
CA VAL A 70 2.28 1.13 -7.34
C VAL A 70 2.38 -0.35 -7.75
N GLY A 71 3.56 -0.94 -7.62
CA GLY A 71 3.79 -2.30 -8.10
C GLY A 71 3.49 -2.43 -9.59
N THR A 72 2.76 -3.48 -9.96
CA THR A 72 2.29 -3.70 -11.35
C THR A 72 1.03 -2.92 -11.71
N GLY A 73 0.42 -2.22 -10.75
CA GLY A 73 -0.82 -1.48 -10.94
C GLY A 73 -2.07 -2.35 -11.17
N ILE A 74 -1.97 -3.67 -10.98
CA ILE A 74 -3.10 -4.58 -11.29
C ILE A 74 -4.35 -4.32 -10.45
N LEU A 75 -4.19 -3.87 -9.21
CA LEU A 75 -5.30 -3.57 -8.31
C LEU A 75 -5.87 -2.17 -8.54
N THR A 76 -5.03 -1.21 -8.91
CA THR A 76 -5.34 0.21 -8.85
C THR A 76 -5.66 0.85 -10.18
N MET A 77 -5.11 0.36 -11.31
CA MET A 77 -5.45 0.90 -12.63
C MET A 77 -6.96 0.80 -12.94
N PRO A 78 -7.67 -0.32 -12.62
CA PRO A 78 -9.13 -0.36 -12.77
C PRO A 78 -9.87 0.66 -11.89
N LEU A 79 -9.41 0.88 -10.65
CA LEU A 79 -9.96 1.91 -9.78
C LEU A 79 -9.75 3.32 -10.39
N TYR A 80 -8.57 3.60 -10.91
CA TYR A 80 -8.24 4.92 -11.47
C TYR A 80 -9.05 5.27 -12.71
N GLN A 81 -9.51 4.27 -13.46
CA GLN A 81 -10.44 4.47 -14.58
C GLN A 81 -11.78 5.04 -14.12
N THR A 82 -12.19 4.78 -12.87
CA THR A 82 -13.43 5.34 -12.29
C THR A 82 -13.24 6.74 -11.69
N LEU A 83 -12.01 7.27 -11.66
CA LEU A 83 -11.64 8.55 -11.04
C LEU A 83 -11.10 9.56 -12.08
N PRO A 84 -11.84 9.90 -13.14
CA PRO A 84 -11.32 10.71 -14.25
C PRO A 84 -10.94 12.15 -13.86
N ARG A 85 -11.38 12.63 -12.70
CA ARG A 85 -11.10 13.98 -12.19
C ARG A 85 -9.95 14.04 -11.19
N ALA A 86 -9.42 12.88 -10.74
CA ALA A 86 -8.29 12.82 -9.83
C ALA A 86 -6.97 13.10 -10.56
N ASP A 87 -6.02 13.74 -9.90
CA ASP A 87 -4.61 13.85 -10.31
C ASP A 87 -3.82 12.79 -9.54
N ILE A 88 -3.44 11.73 -10.24
CA ILE A 88 -2.89 10.52 -9.62
C ILE A 88 -1.39 10.42 -9.91
N THR A 89 -0.60 10.33 -8.86
CA THR A 89 0.83 10.07 -8.93
C THR A 89 1.13 8.67 -8.38
N CYS A 90 1.72 7.82 -9.21
CA CYS A 90 2.15 6.48 -8.87
C CYS A 90 3.66 6.44 -8.69
N LEU A 91 4.14 6.02 -7.53
CA LEU A 91 5.56 5.91 -7.22
C LEU A 91 5.95 4.47 -6.93
N ASP A 92 7.08 4.04 -7.47
CA ASP A 92 7.71 2.76 -7.14
C ASP A 92 9.23 2.87 -7.17
N TYR A 93 9.91 2.06 -6.37
CA TYR A 93 11.36 1.95 -6.41
C TYR A 93 11.84 1.08 -7.57
N SER A 94 11.04 0.09 -8.00
CA SER A 94 11.33 -0.82 -9.10
C SER A 94 10.87 -0.25 -10.45
N PRO A 95 11.79 0.08 -11.37
CA PRO A 95 11.41 0.53 -12.71
C PRO A 95 10.66 -0.55 -13.50
N ASP A 96 10.96 -1.83 -13.26
CA ASP A 96 10.30 -2.94 -13.94
C ASP A 96 8.83 -3.07 -13.53
N MET A 97 8.52 -2.96 -12.21
CA MET A 97 7.15 -2.97 -11.71
C MET A 97 6.37 -1.75 -12.20
N MET A 98 6.96 -0.58 -12.09
CA MET A 98 6.37 0.68 -12.57
C MET A 98 6.15 0.66 -14.10
N GLY A 99 7.04 0.05 -14.86
CA GLY A 99 6.88 -0.15 -16.31
C GLY A 99 5.62 -0.93 -16.65
N GLN A 100 5.35 -2.02 -15.93
CA GLN A 100 4.13 -2.82 -16.10
C GLN A 100 2.86 -2.05 -15.73
N ALA A 101 2.92 -1.23 -14.67
CA ALA A 101 1.80 -0.36 -14.29
C ALA A 101 1.52 0.69 -15.38
N ARG A 102 2.57 1.29 -15.95
CA ARG A 102 2.46 2.26 -17.05
C ARG A 102 1.83 1.64 -18.29
N GLU A 103 2.28 0.46 -18.70
CA GLU A 103 1.69 -0.26 -19.84
C GLU A 103 0.20 -0.58 -19.62
N LYS A 104 -0.21 -0.90 -18.38
CA LYS A 104 -1.62 -1.12 -18.06
C LYS A 104 -2.41 0.19 -18.17
N ALA A 105 -1.90 1.28 -17.61
CA ALA A 105 -2.52 2.60 -17.70
C ALA A 105 -2.72 3.05 -19.15
N GLU A 106 -1.69 2.89 -19.99
CA GLU A 106 -1.73 3.21 -21.42
C GLU A 106 -2.79 2.38 -22.16
N ARG A 107 -2.82 1.04 -21.94
CA ARG A 107 -3.84 0.16 -22.54
C ARG A 107 -5.26 0.50 -22.10
N MET A 108 -5.45 1.03 -20.89
CA MET A 108 -6.74 1.45 -20.37
C MET A 108 -7.09 2.90 -20.74
N GLY A 109 -6.19 3.62 -21.40
CA GLY A 109 -6.39 5.00 -21.83
C GLY A 109 -6.40 6.02 -20.68
N LEU A 110 -5.77 5.73 -19.55
CA LEU A 110 -5.71 6.63 -18.41
C LEU A 110 -4.82 7.84 -18.70
N GLN A 111 -5.39 9.05 -18.67
CA GLN A 111 -4.69 10.31 -18.97
C GLN A 111 -4.31 11.09 -17.70
N ASN A 112 -4.84 10.70 -16.55
CA ASN A 112 -4.73 11.38 -15.27
C ASN A 112 -3.79 10.68 -14.29
N VAL A 113 -2.95 9.74 -14.78
CA VAL A 113 -1.98 8.98 -13.98
C VAL A 113 -0.57 9.32 -14.43
N GLN A 114 0.25 9.75 -13.47
CA GLN A 114 1.68 10.03 -13.66
C GLN A 114 2.52 9.00 -12.91
N PHE A 115 3.67 8.63 -13.48
CA PHE A 115 4.57 7.64 -12.90
C PHE A 115 5.92 8.25 -12.56
N ARG A 116 6.38 8.04 -11.32
CA ARG A 116 7.67 8.54 -10.86
C ARG A 116 8.45 7.43 -10.11
N GLN A 117 9.67 7.16 -10.54
CA GLN A 117 10.55 6.28 -9.78
C GLN A 117 11.08 7.02 -8.55
N GLY A 118 11.01 6.36 -7.38
CA GLY A 118 11.46 6.97 -6.12
C GLY A 118 11.43 6.00 -4.94
N ASP A 119 11.93 6.52 -3.82
CA ASP A 119 11.96 5.82 -2.54
C ASP A 119 10.88 6.40 -1.63
N VAL A 120 10.04 5.54 -1.06
CA VAL A 120 9.00 5.95 -0.10
C VAL A 120 9.59 6.60 1.16
N GLY A 121 10.80 6.21 1.56
CA GLY A 121 11.51 6.79 2.71
C GLY A 121 12.10 8.19 2.46
N ALA A 122 12.02 8.70 1.21
CA ALA A 122 12.49 10.02 0.80
C ALA A 122 11.63 10.52 -0.36
N LEU A 123 10.38 10.83 -0.11
CA LEU A 123 9.40 11.25 -1.13
C LEU A 123 9.77 12.62 -1.71
N PRO A 124 9.92 12.75 -3.04
CA PRO A 124 10.36 13.98 -3.68
C PRO A 124 9.21 14.98 -3.89
N TYR A 125 8.40 15.17 -2.86
CA TYR A 125 7.24 16.07 -2.85
C TYR A 125 7.30 16.98 -1.61
N GLU A 126 6.69 18.15 -1.72
CA GLU A 126 6.55 19.08 -0.62
C GLU A 126 5.57 18.55 0.45
N ASP A 127 5.65 19.12 1.65
CA ASP A 127 4.71 18.84 2.72
C ASP A 127 3.27 19.14 2.28
N SER A 128 2.32 18.34 2.73
CA SER A 128 0.89 18.60 2.48
C SER A 128 0.55 18.72 0.98
N SER A 129 1.14 17.87 0.13
CA SER A 129 0.93 17.89 -1.33
C SER A 129 -0.27 17.08 -1.78
N PHE A 130 -0.68 16.05 -1.03
CA PHE A 130 -1.68 15.08 -1.45
C PHE A 130 -2.91 15.05 -0.54
N ASP A 131 -4.07 14.85 -1.12
CA ASP A 131 -5.34 14.68 -0.41
C ASP A 131 -5.50 13.22 0.06
N ILE A 132 -4.97 12.26 -0.72
CA ILE A 132 -4.95 10.83 -0.38
C ILE A 132 -3.54 10.29 -0.59
N VAL A 133 -3.07 9.46 0.34
CA VAL A 133 -1.92 8.56 0.17
C VAL A 133 -2.45 7.13 0.28
N LEU A 134 -2.28 6.34 -0.79
CA LEU A 134 -2.68 4.94 -0.88
C LEU A 134 -1.45 4.04 -0.86
N SER A 135 -1.45 3.02 0.00
CA SER A 135 -0.35 2.04 0.05
C SER A 135 -0.88 0.61 0.13
N LEU A 136 -0.79 -0.12 -0.98
CA LEU A 136 -1.21 -1.50 -1.05
C LEU A 136 0.01 -2.44 -1.06
N ASN A 137 0.05 -3.36 -0.10
CA ASN A 137 1.09 -4.40 0.01
C ASN A 137 2.54 -3.84 0.01
N GLY A 138 2.75 -2.62 0.54
CA GLY A 138 4.06 -1.95 0.55
C GLY A 138 4.82 -2.12 1.87
N PHE A 139 4.20 -1.78 3.00
CA PHE A 139 4.90 -1.60 4.28
C PHE A 139 5.62 -2.86 4.80
N HIS A 140 5.12 -4.05 4.52
CA HIS A 140 5.85 -5.28 4.89
C HIS A 140 7.16 -5.48 4.12
N ALA A 141 7.32 -4.82 2.97
CA ALA A 141 8.49 -4.93 2.10
C ALA A 141 9.51 -3.80 2.31
N PHE A 142 9.07 -2.62 2.75
CA PHE A 142 9.95 -1.46 2.86
C PHE A 142 11.14 -1.69 3.80
N PRO A 143 12.36 -1.31 3.36
CA PRO A 143 13.56 -1.51 4.17
C PRO A 143 13.64 -0.57 5.39
N ASP A 144 13.11 0.65 5.26
CA ASP A 144 12.98 1.64 6.34
C ASP A 144 11.51 2.05 6.48
N LYS A 145 10.80 1.36 7.36
CA LYS A 145 9.38 1.60 7.61
C LYS A 145 9.13 2.91 8.34
N GLU A 146 10.04 3.28 9.25
CA GLU A 146 9.91 4.53 10.01
C GLU A 146 10.01 5.75 9.07
N ALA A 147 10.95 5.72 8.12
CA ALA A 147 11.02 6.75 7.10
C ALA A 147 9.76 6.75 6.22
N ALA A 148 9.25 5.57 5.83
CA ALA A 148 8.04 5.47 5.01
C ALA A 148 6.81 6.04 5.73
N TYR A 149 6.59 5.72 7.01
CA TYR A 149 5.50 6.31 7.81
C TYR A 149 5.63 7.82 7.93
N ARG A 150 6.83 8.31 8.25
CA ARG A 150 7.09 9.77 8.37
C ARG A 150 6.82 10.50 7.05
N GLU A 151 7.30 9.97 5.95
CA GLU A 151 7.18 10.60 4.64
C GLU A 151 5.74 10.57 4.10
N THR A 152 5.03 9.44 4.22
CA THR A 152 3.61 9.35 3.84
C THR A 152 2.75 10.30 4.67
N PHE A 153 3.05 10.46 5.95
CA PHE A 153 2.39 11.45 6.80
C PHE A 153 2.75 12.89 6.39
N ARG A 154 4.02 13.19 6.12
CA ARG A 154 4.50 14.52 5.76
C ARG A 154 3.80 15.07 4.51
N VAL A 155 3.78 14.27 3.45
CA VAL A 155 3.19 14.69 2.15
C VAL A 155 1.67 14.73 2.16
N LEU A 156 1.01 14.14 3.15
CA LEU A 156 -0.44 14.16 3.27
C LEU A 156 -0.91 15.50 3.84
N LYS A 157 -1.92 16.11 3.20
CA LYS A 157 -2.55 17.35 3.67
C LYS A 157 -3.26 17.18 5.01
N PRO A 158 -3.39 18.24 5.83
CA PRO A 158 -4.33 18.24 6.94
C PRO A 158 -5.75 17.90 6.47
N GLY A 159 -6.41 16.97 7.16
CA GLY A 159 -7.70 16.39 6.75
C GLY A 159 -7.61 15.36 5.62
N GLY A 160 -6.42 15.11 5.08
CA GLY A 160 -6.19 14.09 4.07
C GLY A 160 -6.32 12.67 4.61
N THR A 161 -6.42 11.69 3.70
CA THR A 161 -6.61 10.28 4.01
C THR A 161 -5.37 9.47 3.70
N PHE A 162 -4.87 8.70 4.68
CA PHE A 162 -3.93 7.62 4.46
C PHE A 162 -4.67 6.30 4.53
N CYS A 163 -4.64 5.50 3.47
CA CYS A 163 -5.33 4.21 3.44
C CYS A 163 -4.50 3.14 2.74
N GLY A 164 -4.84 1.88 3.02
CA GLY A 164 -4.14 0.77 2.40
C GLY A 164 -4.27 -0.55 3.11
N CYS A 165 -3.43 -1.50 2.73
CA CYS A 165 -3.35 -2.82 3.35
C CYS A 165 -1.94 -3.40 3.22
N PHE A 166 -1.55 -4.25 4.16
CA PHE A 166 -0.31 -5.02 4.10
C PHE A 166 -0.29 -6.17 5.12
N TYR A 167 0.68 -7.07 4.95
CA TYR A 167 0.88 -8.19 5.87
C TYR A 167 1.25 -7.73 7.28
N VAL A 168 0.56 -8.32 8.26
CA VAL A 168 0.85 -8.22 9.69
C VAL A 168 1.15 -9.62 10.27
N SER A 169 2.06 -9.68 11.23
CA SER A 169 2.43 -10.92 11.89
C SER A 169 1.55 -11.23 13.11
N GLY A 170 1.52 -12.49 13.49
CA GLY A 170 0.84 -12.93 14.72
C GLY A 170 -0.57 -13.49 14.49
N GLU A 171 -1.19 -13.25 13.33
CA GLU A 171 -2.55 -13.66 13.04
C GLU A 171 -2.67 -15.11 12.54
N CYS A 172 -1.68 -15.60 11.80
CA CYS A 172 -1.64 -16.97 11.30
C CYS A 172 -0.23 -17.56 11.39
N ARG A 173 -0.04 -18.50 12.31
CA ARG A 173 1.28 -19.15 12.55
C ARG A 173 1.86 -19.82 11.31
N MET A 174 1.02 -20.36 10.42
CA MET A 174 1.49 -21.01 9.20
C MET A 174 1.99 -19.96 8.20
N THR A 175 1.25 -18.90 7.98
CA THR A 175 1.64 -17.76 7.16
C THR A 175 2.97 -17.17 7.65
N ASP A 176 3.09 -16.88 8.95
CA ASP A 176 4.31 -16.31 9.54
C ASP A 176 5.54 -17.21 9.31
N ARG A 177 5.38 -18.54 9.43
CA ARG A 177 6.45 -19.51 9.15
C ARG A 177 6.86 -19.52 7.67
N LEU A 178 5.89 -19.41 6.76
CA LEU A 178 6.15 -19.37 5.32
C LEU A 178 6.83 -18.06 4.93
N ILE A 179 6.37 -16.93 5.46
CA ILE A 179 7.02 -15.62 5.26
C ILE A 179 8.47 -15.70 5.69
N LYS A 180 8.75 -16.15 6.92
CA LYS A 180 10.10 -16.24 7.45
C LYS A 180 11.02 -17.20 6.68
N LYS A 181 10.48 -18.35 6.23
CA LYS A 181 11.29 -19.40 5.60
C LYS A 181 11.49 -19.21 4.11
N LEU A 182 10.52 -18.60 3.40
CA LEU A 182 10.53 -18.49 1.95
C LEU A 182 10.67 -17.03 1.49
N TYR A 183 9.84 -16.13 1.98
CA TYR A 183 9.73 -14.76 1.44
C TYR A 183 10.83 -13.82 1.96
N GLU A 184 11.26 -13.94 3.22
CA GLU A 184 12.38 -13.15 3.74
C GLU A 184 13.72 -13.47 3.03
N PRO A 185 14.10 -14.75 2.83
CA PRO A 185 15.31 -15.08 2.08
C PRO A 185 15.27 -14.58 0.64
N MET A 186 14.07 -14.54 0.03
CA MET A 186 13.85 -14.02 -1.32
C MET A 186 13.82 -12.48 -1.37
N LYS A 187 13.90 -11.80 -0.24
CA LYS A 187 13.89 -10.33 -0.10
C LYS A 187 12.57 -9.64 -0.50
N PHE A 188 11.46 -10.37 -0.51
CA PHE A 188 10.13 -9.80 -0.71
C PHE A 188 9.59 -9.14 0.55
N PHE A 189 10.03 -9.62 1.71
CA PHE A 189 9.57 -9.18 3.02
C PHE A 189 10.76 -8.72 3.87
N THR A 190 10.55 -7.68 4.65
CA THR A 190 11.59 -7.05 5.47
C THR A 190 11.12 -6.97 6.92
N PRO A 191 11.72 -7.75 7.85
CA PRO A 191 11.43 -7.59 9.28
C PRO A 191 12.01 -6.27 9.83
N PRO A 192 11.49 -5.77 10.98
CA PRO A 192 10.39 -6.31 11.77
C PRO A 192 9.02 -6.07 11.11
N TYR A 193 8.04 -6.90 11.44
CA TYR A 193 6.66 -6.76 10.97
C TYR A 193 5.79 -6.18 12.07
N GLU A 194 4.81 -5.38 11.68
CA GLU A 194 3.73 -4.97 12.57
C GLU A 194 2.87 -6.17 12.94
N THR A 195 2.32 -6.14 14.14
CA THR A 195 1.12 -6.88 14.54
C THR A 195 -0.09 -5.96 14.37
N VAL A 196 -1.31 -6.47 14.46
CA VAL A 196 -2.51 -5.62 14.44
C VAL A 196 -2.47 -4.60 15.58
N GLN A 197 -1.99 -5.00 16.78
CA GLN A 197 -1.89 -4.11 17.93
C GLN A 197 -0.83 -3.03 17.75
N SER A 198 0.37 -3.38 17.27
CA SER A 198 1.43 -2.38 17.06
C SER A 198 1.08 -1.41 15.95
N LEU A 199 0.45 -1.89 14.88
CA LEU A 199 -0.05 -1.06 13.80
C LEU A 199 -1.13 -0.09 14.30
N LYS A 200 -2.08 -0.58 15.10
CA LYS A 200 -3.12 0.26 15.69
C LYS A 200 -2.51 1.38 16.53
N ALA A 201 -1.62 1.04 17.47
CA ALA A 201 -0.97 2.02 18.33
C ALA A 201 -0.23 3.09 17.52
N ARG A 202 0.54 2.68 16.51
CA ARG A 202 1.26 3.60 15.61
C ARG A 202 0.32 4.54 14.85
N LEU A 203 -0.76 4.01 14.29
CA LEU A 203 -1.69 4.81 13.51
C LEU A 203 -2.47 5.80 14.41
N GLU A 204 -2.88 5.37 15.60
CA GLU A 204 -3.54 6.24 16.60
C GLU A 204 -2.62 7.35 17.15
N GLU A 205 -1.30 7.13 17.19
CA GLU A 205 -0.33 8.17 17.53
C GLU A 205 -0.19 9.22 16.41
N MET A 206 -0.32 8.80 15.16
CA MET A 206 -0.07 9.67 13.99
C MET A 206 -1.33 10.36 13.46
N TYR A 207 -2.51 9.76 13.59
CA TYR A 207 -3.75 10.17 12.94
C TYR A 207 -4.90 10.34 13.93
N ALA A 208 -5.85 11.24 13.63
CA ALA A 208 -6.97 11.54 14.51
C ALA A 208 -8.10 10.52 14.45
N ASP A 209 -8.39 10.00 13.25
CA ASP A 209 -9.44 9.01 13.01
C ASP A 209 -8.80 7.79 12.34
N VAL A 210 -8.90 6.64 12.99
CA VAL A 210 -8.26 5.40 12.55
C VAL A 210 -9.29 4.28 12.50
N GLN A 211 -9.59 3.86 11.28
CA GLN A 211 -10.32 2.63 11.02
C GLN A 211 -9.31 1.56 10.63
N LEU A 212 -9.30 0.46 11.35
CA LEU A 212 -8.35 -0.63 11.16
C LEU A 212 -9.03 -1.97 11.42
N GLY A 213 -8.78 -2.91 10.55
CA GLY A 213 -9.17 -4.29 10.71
C GLY A 213 -8.22 -5.22 9.97
N ASN A 214 -8.49 -6.51 10.02
CA ASN A 214 -7.71 -7.48 9.28
C ASN A 214 -8.58 -8.63 8.77
N VAL A 215 -8.16 -9.19 7.65
CA VAL A 215 -8.62 -10.49 7.16
C VAL A 215 -7.42 -11.42 7.19
N LYS A 216 -7.43 -12.40 8.09
CA LYS A 216 -6.25 -13.25 8.36
C LYS A 216 -5.01 -12.38 8.65
N SER A 217 -3.91 -12.62 7.96
CA SER A 217 -2.63 -11.90 8.13
C SER A 217 -2.51 -10.62 7.27
N ILE A 218 -3.59 -10.12 6.68
CA ILE A 218 -3.59 -8.85 5.96
C ILE A 218 -4.41 -7.83 6.75
N ALA A 219 -3.75 -6.80 7.25
CA ALA A 219 -4.41 -5.64 7.84
C ALA A 219 -4.79 -4.65 6.75
N TRP A 220 -5.95 -4.01 6.91
CA TRP A 220 -6.39 -2.85 6.15
C TRP A 220 -6.62 -1.67 7.08
N PHE A 221 -6.42 -0.46 6.59
CA PHE A 221 -6.58 0.75 7.38
C PHE A 221 -7.04 1.93 6.53
N VAL A 222 -7.80 2.83 7.16
CA VAL A 222 -8.17 4.15 6.66
C VAL A 222 -8.01 5.15 7.79
N CYS A 223 -7.13 6.14 7.61
CA CYS A 223 -6.76 7.10 8.63
C CYS A 223 -6.94 8.53 8.14
N LYS A 224 -7.36 9.44 9.01
CA LYS A 224 -7.47 10.87 8.72
C LYS A 224 -6.41 11.66 9.46
N LYS A 225 -5.66 12.51 8.73
CA LYS A 225 -4.73 13.46 9.34
C LYS A 225 -5.51 14.63 9.95
N VAL A 226 -5.16 15.04 11.19
CA VAL A 226 -5.83 16.16 11.89
C VAL A 226 -5.82 17.42 11.03
N LYS A 227 -6.90 18.17 11.03
CA LYS A 227 -6.95 19.55 10.50
C LYS A 227 -6.32 20.50 11.52
N TYR A 228 -5.61 21.52 11.06
CA TYR A 228 -4.97 22.51 11.96
C TYR A 228 -5.95 23.23 12.89
N ALA A 229 -7.23 23.37 12.52
CA ALA A 229 -8.25 24.04 13.33
C ALA A 229 -8.62 23.26 14.60
N GLU A 230 -8.59 21.93 14.57
CA GLU A 230 -8.96 21.09 15.71
C GLU A 230 -7.89 21.09 16.82
N LYS A 231 -6.62 21.32 16.48
CA LYS A 231 -5.52 21.44 17.47
C LYS A 231 -5.59 22.73 18.32
N MET A 232 -6.28 23.77 17.86
CA MET A 232 -6.37 25.04 18.61
C MET A 232 -7.48 25.01 19.66
N GLU A 233 -8.48 24.14 19.53
CA GLU A 233 -9.56 24.02 20.52
C GLU A 233 -9.16 23.16 21.73
N GLU A 234 -8.30 22.14 21.54
CA GLU A 234 -7.81 21.32 22.66
C GLU A 234 -6.75 22.02 23.53
N GLY A 235 -6.06 23.05 23.00
CA GLY A 235 -5.03 23.83 23.73
C GLY A 235 -5.55 24.98 24.59
N HIS A 236 -6.88 25.22 24.67
CA HIS A 236 -7.48 26.33 25.44
C HIS A 236 -8.28 25.87 26.66
N HIS A 237 -8.16 24.60 27.06
CA HIS A 237 -8.79 24.04 28.27
C HIS A 237 -7.80 23.56 29.33
N GLU A 238 -6.60 24.16 29.41
CA GLU A 238 -5.71 24.05 30.58
C GLU A 238 -5.59 25.38 31.30
#